data_016fbc8bb3d097c663da5cd66ccc5276
#
_entry.id   016fbc8bb3d097c663da5cd66ccc5276
#
_cell.length_a   1.000
_cell.length_b   1.000
_cell.length_c   1.000
_cell.angle_alpha   90.00
_cell.angle_beta   90.00
_cell.angle_gamma   90.00
#
_symmetry.space_group_name_H-M   'P 1'
#
loop_
_entity.id
_entity.type
_entity.pdbx_description
1 polymer ?
#
loop_
_entity_poly.entity_id
_entity_poly.type
_entity_poly.pdbx_seq_one_letter_code
_entity_poly.pdbx_strand_id
1 'polypeptide(L)'
;MTRSAVIATTLLVGLLLLANRLDPVREGLNATYYAGPDWSLSSVAATPREYPSTERLYEAWKGAPPEQFTVSWAGSFLAARDGAYTFSTVSDDGSWVYVDGKLVVENGGRHGPVEARGTTPLVRGVHAILIKYAQGGGGIQFDLSWGRDGRPVPDTAARI
;
A
#
# COMPACT_ATOMS: atom_id res chain seq x y z
N MET A 1 23.95 28.69 -32.83
CA MET A 1 23.71 28.38 -31.38
C MET A 1 24.95 28.84 -30.61
N THR A 2 24.80 29.73 -29.66
CA THR A 2 25.92 30.25 -28.86
C THR A 2 26.42 29.20 -27.88
N ARG A 3 27.73 29.20 -27.60
CA ARG A 3 28.36 28.27 -26.60
C ARG A 3 27.61 28.24 -25.28
N SER A 4 27.05 29.35 -24.84
CA SER A 4 26.25 29.48 -23.65
C SER A 4 24.93 28.67 -23.68
N ALA A 5 24.26 28.60 -24.84
CA ALA A 5 23.02 27.82 -24.98
C ALA A 5 23.29 26.31 -24.90
N VAL A 6 24.38 25.84 -25.47
CA VAL A 6 24.79 24.44 -25.43
C VAL A 6 25.12 24.01 -23.97
N ILE A 7 25.88 24.85 -23.26
CA ILE A 7 26.23 24.56 -21.85
C ILE A 7 24.97 24.52 -20.97
N ALA A 8 24.03 25.46 -21.15
CA ALA A 8 22.78 25.47 -20.36
C ALA A 8 21.92 24.25 -20.66
N THR A 9 21.81 23.79 -21.89
CA THR A 9 21.06 22.59 -22.27
C THR A 9 21.70 21.33 -21.69
N THR A 10 23.03 21.23 -21.72
CA THR A 10 23.76 20.08 -21.18
C THR A 10 23.61 20.00 -19.65
N LEU A 11 23.64 21.13 -18.94
CA LEU A 11 23.41 21.21 -17.49
C LEU A 11 21.97 20.82 -17.13
N LEU A 12 20.98 21.28 -17.91
CA LEU A 12 19.57 20.94 -17.65
C LEU A 12 19.30 19.45 -17.88
N VAL A 13 19.83 18.85 -18.93
CA VAL A 13 19.72 17.41 -19.19
C VAL A 13 20.45 16.61 -18.10
N GLY A 14 21.64 17.05 -17.68
CA GLY A 14 22.37 16.43 -16.57
C GLY A 14 21.59 16.47 -15.26
N LEU A 15 20.94 17.60 -14.96
CA LEU A 15 20.12 17.77 -13.76
C LEU A 15 18.85 16.88 -13.79
N LEU A 16 18.19 16.78 -14.94
CA LEU A 16 17.04 15.90 -15.17
C LEU A 16 17.42 14.41 -15.06
N LEU A 17 18.58 14.02 -15.59
CA LEU A 17 19.08 12.65 -15.46
C LEU A 17 19.50 12.32 -14.02
N LEU A 18 20.03 13.30 -13.29
CA LEU A 18 20.38 13.14 -11.88
C LEU A 18 19.11 13.07 -11.00
N ALA A 19 18.11 13.90 -11.25
CA ALA A 19 16.82 13.84 -10.55
C ALA A 19 16.12 12.49 -10.78
N ASN A 20 16.17 11.95 -11.99
CA ASN A 20 15.63 10.62 -12.31
C ASN A 20 16.41 9.46 -11.64
N ARG A 21 17.67 9.70 -11.24
CA ARG A 21 18.47 8.71 -10.49
C ARG A 21 18.29 8.82 -8.96
N LEU A 22 17.83 9.99 -8.48
CA LEU A 22 17.73 10.25 -7.05
C LEU A 22 16.43 9.74 -6.43
N ASP A 23 15.41 9.43 -7.25
CA ASP A 23 14.15 8.90 -6.75
C ASP A 23 13.62 7.81 -7.69
N PRO A 24 14.21 6.60 -7.68
CA PRO A 24 13.62 5.50 -8.40
C PRO A 24 12.23 5.24 -7.79
N VAL A 25 11.19 5.25 -8.63
CA VAL A 25 9.84 4.78 -8.22
C VAL A 25 10.03 3.37 -7.65
N ARG A 26 9.85 3.26 -6.34
CA ARG A 26 10.06 2.00 -5.63
C ARG A 26 8.69 1.34 -5.48
N GLU A 27 8.56 0.13 -5.99
CA GLU A 27 7.35 -0.67 -5.84
C GLU A 27 7.23 -1.18 -4.39
N GLY A 28 5.98 -1.31 -3.90
CA GLY A 28 5.66 -1.76 -2.56
C GLY A 28 5.42 -0.65 -1.55
N LEU A 29 4.80 -1.01 -0.44
CA LEU A 29 4.44 -0.12 0.65
C LEU A 29 5.40 -0.30 1.83
N ASN A 30 5.50 0.73 2.68
CA ASN A 30 6.23 0.61 3.94
C ASN A 30 5.31 -0.03 4.98
N ALA A 31 5.63 -1.24 5.40
CA ALA A 31 4.92 -1.96 6.44
C ALA A 31 5.47 -1.60 7.83
N THR A 32 4.57 -1.49 8.81
CA THR A 32 4.91 -1.34 10.22
C THR A 32 4.05 -2.28 11.05
N TYR A 33 4.69 -3.12 11.86
CA TYR A 33 4.06 -4.17 12.67
C TYR A 33 4.07 -3.80 14.15
N TYR A 34 2.98 -4.10 14.84
CA TYR A 34 2.78 -3.79 16.26
C TYR A 34 2.29 -5.05 16.99
N ALA A 35 2.96 -5.43 18.08
CA ALA A 35 2.57 -6.58 18.89
C ALA A 35 1.46 -6.18 19.87
N GLY A 36 0.22 -6.12 19.39
CA GLY A 36 -0.94 -5.76 20.19
C GLY A 36 -2.17 -5.34 19.36
N PRO A 37 -3.29 -5.06 20.04
CA PRO A 37 -4.60 -4.90 19.40
C PRO A 37 -4.79 -3.56 18.67
N ASP A 38 -3.86 -2.63 18.79
CA ASP A 38 -3.95 -1.31 18.18
C ASP A 38 -2.59 -0.80 17.70
N TRP A 39 -2.60 0.28 16.93
CA TRP A 39 -1.40 0.90 16.33
C TRP A 39 -0.72 1.93 17.23
N SER A 40 -1.08 2.03 18.52
CA SER A 40 -0.51 3.00 19.48
C SER A 40 0.76 2.49 20.15
N LEU A 41 1.02 1.19 20.09
CA LEU A 41 2.20 0.57 20.68
C LEU A 41 3.46 0.88 19.90
N SER A 42 4.62 0.65 20.52
CA SER A 42 5.90 0.74 19.80
C SER A 42 5.95 -0.34 18.72
N SER A 43 6.38 0.03 17.54
CA SER A 43 6.56 -0.93 16.43
C SER A 43 7.64 -1.95 16.76
N VAL A 44 7.39 -3.20 16.42
CA VAL A 44 8.32 -4.33 16.63
C VAL A 44 9.10 -4.68 15.37
N ALA A 45 8.55 -4.35 14.20
CA ALA A 45 9.21 -4.52 12.91
C ALA A 45 8.75 -3.44 11.93
N ALA A 46 9.61 -3.09 10.99
CA ALA A 46 9.29 -2.23 9.86
C ALA A 46 9.98 -2.78 8.62
N THR A 47 9.21 -3.01 7.56
CA THR A 47 9.69 -3.57 6.30
C THR A 47 9.40 -2.61 5.15
N PRO A 48 10.41 -2.13 4.42
CA PRO A 48 10.20 -1.31 3.24
C PRO A 48 9.82 -2.17 2.04
N ARG A 49 9.00 -1.63 1.15
CA ARG A 49 8.61 -2.23 -0.14
C ARG A 49 7.93 -3.58 0.00
N GLU A 50 6.98 -3.67 0.86
CA GLU A 50 6.19 -4.87 1.08
C GLU A 50 4.88 -4.80 0.31
N TYR A 51 4.46 -5.94 -0.26
CA TYR A 51 3.10 -6.10 -0.78
C TYR A 51 2.26 -6.74 0.33
N PRO A 52 1.14 -6.10 0.73
CA PRO A 52 0.26 -6.64 1.76
C PRO A 52 -0.28 -8.01 1.36
N SER A 53 0.02 -9.03 2.15
CA SER A 53 -0.44 -10.41 1.92
C SER A 53 -0.39 -11.24 3.19
N THR A 54 -1.13 -12.35 3.20
CA THR A 54 -1.10 -13.34 4.29
C THR A 54 0.32 -13.83 4.59
N GLU A 55 1.11 -14.11 3.56
CA GLU A 55 2.50 -14.57 3.70
C GLU A 55 3.35 -13.58 4.51
N ARG A 56 3.23 -12.28 4.19
CA ARG A 56 3.96 -11.22 4.88
C ARG A 56 3.57 -11.08 6.34
N LEU A 57 2.32 -11.37 6.69
CA LEU A 57 1.87 -11.37 8.08
C LEU A 57 2.58 -12.44 8.93
N TYR A 58 3.02 -13.54 8.33
CA TYR A 58 3.82 -14.56 9.01
C TYR A 58 5.32 -14.25 9.03
N GLU A 59 5.87 -13.74 7.94
CA GLU A 59 7.33 -13.54 7.77
C GLU A 59 7.91 -12.44 8.66
N ALA A 60 7.12 -11.45 9.06
CA ALA A 60 7.60 -10.30 9.83
C ALA A 60 8.06 -10.65 11.26
N TRP A 61 7.69 -11.82 11.78
CA TRP A 61 7.97 -12.21 13.16
C TRP A 61 9.15 -13.19 13.25
N LYS A 62 9.93 -13.06 14.32
CA LYS A 62 11.02 -14.02 14.64
C LYS A 62 10.48 -15.32 15.24
N GLY A 63 9.48 -15.92 14.65
CA GLY A 63 8.76 -17.08 15.14
C GLY A 63 7.28 -17.00 14.78
N ALA A 64 6.41 -17.63 15.57
CA ALA A 64 4.98 -17.49 15.36
C ALA A 64 4.51 -16.05 15.61
N PRO A 65 3.57 -15.53 14.81
CA PRO A 65 2.94 -14.26 15.09
C PRO A 65 2.29 -14.26 16.49
N PRO A 66 2.23 -13.11 17.19
CA PRO A 66 1.42 -12.97 18.39
C PRO A 66 -0.05 -13.31 18.11
N GLU A 67 -0.78 -13.73 19.12
CA GLU A 67 -2.23 -13.96 19.00
C GLU A 67 -2.99 -12.68 18.58
N GLN A 68 -2.54 -11.53 19.08
CA GLN A 68 -3.06 -10.22 18.71
C GLN A 68 -1.94 -9.33 18.19
N PHE A 69 -2.13 -8.79 16.99
CA PHE A 69 -1.20 -7.83 16.41
C PHE A 69 -1.91 -6.94 15.38
N THR A 70 -1.28 -5.83 15.06
CA THR A 70 -1.74 -4.93 14.01
C THR A 70 -0.63 -4.58 13.03
N VAL A 71 -1.01 -4.27 11.81
CA VAL A 71 -0.09 -3.86 10.75
C VAL A 71 -0.63 -2.63 10.05
N SER A 72 0.26 -1.75 9.63
CA SER A 72 -0.06 -0.67 8.70
C SER A 72 0.90 -0.71 7.52
N TRP A 73 0.37 -0.60 6.30
CA TRP A 73 1.12 -0.39 5.07
C TRP A 73 0.82 0.99 4.53
N ALA A 74 1.84 1.81 4.36
CA ALA A 74 1.71 3.19 3.91
C ALA A 74 2.60 3.46 2.69
N GLY A 75 2.10 4.22 1.74
CA GLY A 75 2.84 4.61 0.53
C GLY A 75 1.98 5.33 -0.49
N SER A 76 2.23 5.04 -1.75
CA SER A 76 1.56 5.71 -2.87
C SER A 76 0.95 4.70 -3.83
N PHE A 77 -0.20 5.06 -4.37
CA PHE A 77 -0.92 4.36 -5.42
C PHE A 77 -0.92 5.21 -6.69
N LEU A 78 -0.56 4.63 -7.83
CA LEU A 78 -0.58 5.32 -9.12
C LEU A 78 -1.88 5.03 -9.88
N ALA A 79 -2.77 6.02 -9.94
CA ALA A 79 -3.93 5.98 -10.83
C ALA A 79 -3.47 6.31 -12.26
N ALA A 80 -3.44 5.31 -13.15
CA ALA A 80 -2.97 5.48 -14.53
C ALA A 80 -3.89 6.35 -15.38
N ARG A 81 -5.17 6.50 -15.03
CA ARG A 81 -6.20 7.30 -15.72
C ARG A 81 -7.24 7.76 -14.70
N ASP A 82 -8.01 8.79 -15.07
CA ASP A 82 -9.22 9.16 -14.34
C ASP A 82 -10.23 8.02 -14.33
N GLY A 83 -10.98 7.83 -13.26
CA GLY A 83 -12.02 6.82 -13.18
C GLY A 83 -12.42 6.42 -11.78
N ALA A 84 -13.36 5.48 -11.68
CA ALA A 84 -13.77 4.86 -10.44
C ALA A 84 -12.85 3.67 -10.13
N TYR A 85 -12.11 3.76 -9.05
CA TYR A 85 -11.23 2.70 -8.57
C TYR A 85 -11.91 1.94 -7.43
N THR A 86 -11.98 0.63 -7.56
CA THR A 86 -12.51 -0.27 -6.55
C THR A 86 -11.35 -0.97 -5.86
N PHE A 87 -11.33 -0.92 -4.55
CA PHE A 87 -10.42 -1.67 -3.69
C PHE A 87 -11.21 -2.75 -2.96
N SER A 88 -10.59 -3.91 -2.72
CA SER A 88 -11.18 -5.02 -1.99
C SER A 88 -10.14 -5.62 -1.07
N THR A 89 -10.56 -5.98 0.14
CA THR A 89 -9.78 -6.81 1.06
C THR A 89 -10.56 -8.08 1.37
N VAL A 90 -9.85 -9.22 1.45
CA VAL A 90 -10.33 -10.40 2.16
C VAL A 90 -9.47 -10.52 3.39
N SER A 91 -10.05 -10.46 4.58
CA SER A 91 -9.27 -10.53 5.82
C SER A 91 -9.93 -11.37 6.92
N ASP A 92 -9.08 -11.94 7.75
CA ASP A 92 -9.33 -12.58 9.03
C ASP A 92 -8.26 -12.01 10.00
N ASP A 93 -8.51 -11.08 10.91
CA ASP A 93 -9.78 -10.39 11.19
C ASP A 93 -9.93 -9.07 10.37
N GLY A 94 -9.92 -7.93 11.06
CA GLY A 94 -10.28 -6.63 10.53
C GLY A 94 -9.28 -5.97 9.58
N SER A 95 -9.78 -5.24 8.56
CA SER A 95 -8.95 -4.45 7.66
C SER A 95 -9.62 -3.18 7.17
N TRP A 96 -8.81 -2.18 6.80
CA TRP A 96 -9.26 -0.87 6.32
C TRP A 96 -8.34 -0.36 5.23
N VAL A 97 -8.91 0.24 4.18
CA VAL A 97 -8.14 0.92 3.12
C VAL A 97 -8.54 2.39 3.07
N TYR A 98 -7.54 3.25 3.14
CA TYR A 98 -7.69 4.70 3.00
C TYR A 98 -6.95 5.15 1.75
N VAL A 99 -7.59 6.00 0.94
CA VAL A 99 -6.98 6.68 -0.21
C VAL A 99 -7.14 8.18 -0.02
N ASP A 100 -6.04 8.93 -0.09
CA ASP A 100 -5.97 10.36 0.20
C ASP A 100 -6.62 10.73 1.55
N GLY A 101 -6.39 9.89 2.57
CA GLY A 101 -6.95 10.04 3.91
C GLY A 101 -8.43 9.67 4.05
N LYS A 102 -9.11 9.26 2.98
CA LYS A 102 -10.52 8.89 2.97
C LYS A 102 -10.68 7.39 3.14
N LEU A 103 -11.50 6.93 4.07
CA LEU A 103 -11.85 5.53 4.20
C LEU A 103 -12.62 5.05 2.97
N VAL A 104 -12.08 4.04 2.29
CA VAL A 104 -12.66 3.46 1.06
C VAL A 104 -13.15 2.04 1.33
N VAL A 105 -12.39 1.22 2.05
CA VAL A 105 -12.83 -0.12 2.48
C VAL A 105 -12.91 -0.16 3.99
N GLU A 106 -14.05 -0.58 4.51
CA GLU A 106 -14.31 -0.86 5.91
C GLU A 106 -14.62 -2.35 6.05
N ASN A 107 -13.69 -3.10 6.63
CA ASN A 107 -13.83 -4.52 6.93
C ASN A 107 -13.39 -4.78 8.38
N GLY A 108 -13.88 -3.93 9.30
CA GLY A 108 -13.50 -3.98 10.71
C GLY A 108 -14.24 -5.05 11.49
N GLY A 109 -13.72 -5.34 12.69
CA GLY A 109 -14.31 -6.31 13.63
C GLY A 109 -13.49 -7.58 13.74
N ARG A 110 -14.03 -8.51 14.58
CA ARG A 110 -13.48 -9.87 14.73
C ARG A 110 -14.36 -10.83 13.93
N HIS A 111 -13.80 -11.44 12.92
CA HIS A 111 -14.51 -12.34 12.02
C HIS A 111 -13.52 -13.27 11.32
N GLY A 112 -13.99 -14.41 10.83
CA GLY A 112 -13.22 -15.23 9.89
C GLY A 112 -13.06 -14.54 8.52
N PRO A 113 -12.56 -15.23 7.49
CA PRO A 113 -12.31 -14.61 6.18
C PRO A 113 -13.59 -14.00 5.58
N VAL A 114 -13.60 -12.67 5.47
CA VAL A 114 -14.70 -11.88 4.88
C VAL A 114 -14.13 -10.91 3.86
N GLU A 115 -14.83 -10.78 2.73
CA GLU A 115 -14.53 -9.78 1.73
C GLU A 115 -15.32 -8.50 1.97
N ALA A 116 -14.64 -7.35 1.91
CA ALA A 116 -15.26 -6.03 1.80
C ALA A 116 -14.69 -5.25 0.63
N ARG A 117 -15.52 -4.41 0.02
CA ARG A 117 -15.17 -3.61 -1.16
C ARG A 117 -15.60 -2.17 -0.98
N GLY A 118 -14.81 -1.26 -1.56
CA GLY A 118 -15.17 0.15 -1.65
C GLY A 118 -14.66 0.77 -2.94
N THR A 119 -15.37 1.78 -3.43
CA THR A 119 -15.06 2.48 -4.67
C THR A 119 -14.88 3.96 -4.42
N THR A 120 -13.86 4.56 -5.03
CA THR A 120 -13.59 5.99 -4.97
C THR A 120 -13.20 6.53 -6.34
N PRO A 121 -13.68 7.72 -6.74
CA PRO A 121 -13.20 8.37 -7.95
C PRO A 121 -11.77 8.90 -7.72
N LEU A 122 -10.87 8.59 -8.65
CA LEU A 122 -9.51 9.11 -8.66
C LEU A 122 -9.23 9.79 -10.00
N VAL A 123 -8.47 10.86 -9.97
CA VAL A 123 -7.88 11.47 -11.15
C VAL A 123 -6.56 10.76 -11.48
N ARG A 124 -6.11 10.86 -12.71
CA ARG A 124 -4.77 10.37 -13.07
C ARG A 124 -3.70 11.04 -12.21
N GLY A 125 -2.87 10.24 -11.56
CA GLY A 125 -1.80 10.77 -10.72
C GLY A 125 -1.44 9.83 -9.57
N VAL A 126 -0.61 10.35 -8.67
CA VAL A 126 -0.17 9.65 -7.46
C VAL A 126 -1.10 10.01 -6.31
N HIS A 127 -1.62 9.00 -5.62
CA HIS A 127 -2.51 9.11 -4.47
C HIS A 127 -1.87 8.47 -3.25
N ALA A 128 -2.05 9.05 -2.08
CA ALA A 128 -1.61 8.45 -0.83
C ALA A 128 -2.48 7.22 -0.53
N ILE A 129 -1.87 6.09 -0.15
CA ILE A 129 -2.59 4.90 0.30
C ILE A 129 -2.12 4.50 1.69
N LEU A 130 -3.07 4.17 2.57
CA LEU A 130 -2.83 3.58 3.87
C LEU A 130 -3.75 2.37 4.02
N ILE A 131 -3.16 1.22 4.30
CA ILE A 131 -3.87 -0.02 4.57
C ILE A 131 -3.60 -0.39 6.02
N LYS A 132 -4.63 -0.84 6.72
CA LYS A 132 -4.55 -1.30 8.10
C LYS A 132 -5.11 -2.70 8.20
N TYR A 133 -4.48 -3.52 9.05
CA TYR A 133 -4.93 -4.87 9.38
C TYR A 133 -4.84 -5.08 10.90
N ALA A 134 -5.82 -5.75 11.47
CA ALA A 134 -5.85 -6.09 12.88
C ALA A 134 -6.20 -7.57 13.05
N GLN A 135 -5.32 -8.29 13.73
CA GLN A 135 -5.50 -9.68 14.15
C GLN A 135 -5.96 -9.71 15.60
N GLY A 136 -7.09 -10.37 15.85
CA GLY A 136 -7.67 -10.53 17.18
C GLY A 136 -7.54 -11.94 17.76
N GLY A 137 -7.03 -12.90 16.98
CA GLY A 137 -6.82 -14.31 17.37
C GLY A 137 -7.48 -15.28 16.40
N GLY A 138 -6.98 -16.52 16.35
CA GLY A 138 -7.47 -17.57 15.45
C GLY A 138 -6.73 -17.61 14.12
N GLY A 139 -7.47 -17.69 13.00
CA GLY A 139 -6.89 -17.69 11.65
C GLY A 139 -6.23 -16.35 11.31
N ILE A 140 -5.33 -16.36 10.32
CA ILE A 140 -4.68 -15.15 9.79
C ILE A 140 -4.84 -15.20 8.28
N GLN A 141 -5.54 -14.22 7.72
CA GLN A 141 -5.64 -14.03 6.27
C GLN A 141 -5.69 -12.54 5.92
N PHE A 142 -4.96 -12.18 4.89
CA PHE A 142 -5.07 -10.86 4.27
C PHE A 142 -4.74 -10.93 2.79
N ASP A 143 -5.69 -10.53 1.95
CA ASP A 143 -5.53 -10.37 0.52
C ASP A 143 -6.06 -9.00 0.12
N LEU A 144 -5.28 -8.27 -0.68
CA LEU A 144 -5.64 -6.97 -1.24
C LEU A 144 -5.81 -7.08 -2.74
N SER A 145 -6.86 -6.51 -3.28
CA SER A 145 -7.03 -6.34 -4.71
C SER A 145 -7.58 -4.96 -5.04
N TRP A 146 -7.30 -4.48 -6.23
CA TRP A 146 -7.89 -3.23 -6.74
C TRP A 146 -8.05 -3.30 -8.24
N GLY A 147 -8.93 -2.47 -8.76
CA GLY A 147 -9.19 -2.39 -10.18
C GLY A 147 -9.97 -1.12 -10.53
N ARG A 148 -10.08 -0.84 -11.81
CA ARG A 148 -10.87 0.26 -12.34
C ARG A 148 -12.15 -0.27 -12.97
N ASP A 149 -13.23 0.51 -12.90
CA ASP A 149 -14.53 0.20 -13.52
C ASP A 149 -15.16 -1.12 -13.01
N GLY A 150 -15.01 -1.40 -11.70
CA GLY A 150 -15.60 -2.56 -11.03
C GLY A 150 -14.96 -3.91 -11.36
N ARG A 151 -13.83 -3.92 -12.06
CA ARG A 151 -13.07 -5.14 -12.34
C ARG A 151 -11.85 -5.19 -11.42
N PRO A 152 -11.81 -6.07 -10.41
CA PRO A 152 -10.59 -6.33 -9.68
C PRO A 152 -9.55 -6.91 -10.65
N VAL A 153 -8.39 -6.31 -10.69
CA VAL A 153 -7.25 -6.87 -11.41
C VAL A 153 -6.52 -7.77 -10.42
N PRO A 154 -6.28 -9.05 -10.74
CA PRO A 154 -5.40 -9.87 -9.93
C PRO A 154 -4.03 -9.21 -9.81
N ASP A 155 -3.40 -9.36 -8.67
CA ASP A 155 -2.19 -8.73 -8.16
C ASP A 155 -0.99 -8.58 -9.14
N THR A 156 -0.97 -9.31 -10.24
CA THR A 156 0.18 -9.36 -11.17
C THR A 156 0.30 -8.18 -12.13
N ALA A 157 -0.67 -7.27 -12.20
CA ALA A 157 -0.71 -6.20 -13.20
C ALA A 157 -0.75 -4.78 -12.63
N ALA A 158 -0.83 -4.60 -11.32
CA ALA A 158 -0.91 -3.31 -10.69
C ALA A 158 0.39 -2.99 -9.94
N ARG A 159 0.98 -1.83 -10.25
CA ARG A 159 2.16 -1.32 -9.56
C ARG A 159 1.72 -0.41 -8.41
N ILE A 160 2.10 -0.78 -7.23
CA ILE A 160 2.01 0.05 -6.03
C ILE A 160 3.36 0.71 -5.77
#